data_0cd7999f73ec85f278f918df7deb637b
#
_entry.id   0cd7999f73ec85f278f918df7deb637b
#
_cell.length_a   1.000
_cell.length_b   1.000
_cell.length_c   1.000
_cell.angle_alpha   90.00
_cell.angle_beta   90.00
_cell.angle_gamma   90.00
#
_symmetry.space_group_name_H-M   'P 1'
#
loop_
_entity.id
_entity.type
_entity.pdbx_description
1 polymer ?
#
loop_
_entity_poly.entity_id
_entity_poly.type
_entity_poly.pdbx_seq_one_letter_code
_entity_poly.pdbx_strand_id
1 'polypeptide(L)'
;MKCLTFLFLKFLFVSNFVIAETIPTKSKILKESSDCIKDSQTQACKKLVSEIEKLQSIVYDQNKFKCQSSLLGMQSAIIEAYFLKNFLNDRISFMIPYVIKNC
;
A
#
# COMPACT_ATOMS: atom_id res chain seq x y z
N MET A 1 -35.06 -9.84 24.05
CA MET A 1 -34.60 -10.31 22.74
C MET A 1 -34.44 -9.21 21.72
N LYS A 2 -35.34 -8.27 21.62
CA LYS A 2 -35.22 -7.14 20.67
C LYS A 2 -34.01 -6.24 20.95
N CYS A 3 -33.59 -6.08 22.18
CA CYS A 3 -32.44 -5.25 22.57
C CYS A 3 -31.13 -5.85 22.16
N LEU A 4 -30.98 -7.17 22.13
CA LEU A 4 -29.77 -7.87 21.74
C LEU A 4 -29.51 -7.74 20.22
N THR A 5 -30.56 -7.85 19.42
CA THR A 5 -30.46 -7.69 17.96
C THR A 5 -30.07 -6.27 17.58
N PHE A 6 -30.59 -5.31 18.33
CA PHE A 6 -30.31 -3.89 18.10
C PHE A 6 -28.86 -3.53 18.42
N LEU A 7 -28.30 -4.06 19.50
CA LEU A 7 -26.92 -3.88 19.89
C LEU A 7 -25.97 -4.52 18.89
N PHE A 8 -26.33 -5.67 18.35
CA PHE A 8 -25.54 -6.38 17.35
C PHE A 8 -25.43 -5.58 16.04
N LEU A 9 -26.52 -4.97 15.60
CA LEU A 9 -26.54 -4.12 14.41
C LEU A 9 -25.66 -2.88 14.56
N LYS A 10 -25.64 -2.25 15.72
CA LYS A 10 -24.79 -1.11 16.01
C LYS A 10 -23.32 -1.48 15.96
N PHE A 11 -22.98 -2.64 16.46
CA PHE A 11 -21.59 -3.13 16.45
C PHE A 11 -21.08 -3.35 15.04
N LEU A 12 -21.88 -3.96 14.17
CA LEU A 12 -21.52 -4.18 12.78
C LEU A 12 -21.32 -2.87 12.01
N PHE A 13 -22.11 -1.88 12.30
CA PHE A 13 -22.02 -0.56 11.67
C PHE A 13 -20.72 0.15 12.03
N VAL A 14 -20.31 0.10 13.29
CA VAL A 14 -19.05 0.68 13.75
C VAL A 14 -17.85 0.00 13.12
N SER A 15 -17.87 -1.33 12.98
CA SER A 15 -16.79 -2.09 12.33
C SER A 15 -16.60 -1.69 10.89
N ASN A 16 -17.65 -1.49 10.12
CA ASN A 16 -17.59 -1.07 8.72
C ASN A 16 -17.00 0.33 8.58
N PHE A 17 -17.29 1.22 9.50
CA PHE A 17 -16.78 2.59 9.49
C PHE A 17 -15.25 2.62 9.67
N VAL A 18 -14.72 1.82 10.58
CA VAL A 18 -13.28 1.76 10.87
C VAL A 18 -12.49 1.22 9.67
N ILE A 19 -13.03 0.24 8.94
CA ILE A 19 -12.38 -0.35 7.77
C ILE A 19 -12.25 0.65 6.62
N ALA A 20 -13.21 1.57 6.46
CA ALA A 20 -13.23 2.52 5.35
C ALA A 20 -12.11 3.56 5.37
N GLU A 21 -11.48 3.82 6.55
CA GLU A 21 -10.48 4.87 6.71
C GLU A 21 -9.04 4.45 6.38
N THR A 22 -8.78 3.18 6.13
CA THR A 22 -7.41 2.65 6.05
C THR A 22 -6.96 2.21 4.65
N ILE A 23 -7.71 2.56 3.60
CA ILE A 23 -7.39 2.15 2.23
C ILE A 23 -6.36 3.11 1.62
N PRO A 24 -5.14 2.64 1.29
CA PRO A 24 -4.15 3.49 0.61
C PRO A 24 -4.56 3.74 -0.84
N THR A 25 -4.22 4.93 -1.34
CA THR A 25 -4.48 5.30 -2.72
C THR A 25 -3.18 5.23 -3.54
N LYS A 26 -3.32 5.11 -4.86
CA LYS A 26 -2.18 5.16 -5.78
C LYS A 26 -1.37 6.46 -5.60
N SER A 27 -2.05 7.60 -5.50
CA SER A 27 -1.40 8.90 -5.29
C SER A 27 -0.54 8.95 -4.03
N LYS A 28 -1.06 8.40 -2.95
CA LYS A 28 -0.34 8.34 -1.68
C LYS A 28 0.91 7.47 -1.79
N ILE A 29 0.80 6.32 -2.43
CA ILE A 29 1.92 5.41 -2.63
C ILE A 29 3.00 6.05 -3.48
N LEU A 30 2.63 6.76 -4.55
CA LEU A 30 3.58 7.44 -5.40
C LEU A 30 4.31 8.57 -4.66
N LYS A 31 3.60 9.33 -3.86
CA LYS A 31 4.19 10.39 -3.04
C LYS A 31 5.17 9.82 -2.01
N GLU A 32 4.79 8.78 -1.32
CA GLU A 32 5.65 8.14 -0.33
C GLU A 32 6.84 7.44 -0.96
N SER A 33 6.69 6.92 -2.18
CA SER A 33 7.81 6.37 -2.95
C SER A 33 8.84 7.45 -3.27
N SER A 34 8.38 8.64 -3.66
CA SER A 34 9.26 9.77 -3.90
C SER A 34 10.01 10.19 -2.65
N ASP A 35 9.34 10.21 -1.50
CA ASP A 35 9.97 10.52 -0.22
C ASP A 35 11.00 9.45 0.18
N CYS A 36 10.69 8.19 -0.09
CA CYS A 36 11.60 7.08 0.18
C CYS A 36 12.86 7.14 -0.68
N ILE A 37 12.74 7.59 -1.94
CA ILE A 37 13.90 7.76 -2.84
C ILE A 37 14.87 8.79 -2.29
N LYS A 38 14.37 9.87 -1.69
CA LYS A 38 15.21 10.93 -1.14
C LYS A 38 16.07 10.43 0.02
N ASP A 39 15.51 9.55 0.85
CA ASP A 39 16.24 8.93 1.95
C ASP A 39 15.66 7.54 2.23
N SER A 40 16.38 6.51 1.80
CA SER A 40 15.96 5.12 1.91
C SER A 40 15.92 4.59 3.35
N GLN A 41 16.45 5.35 4.31
CA GLN A 41 16.48 4.95 5.72
C GLN A 41 15.36 5.57 6.55
N THR A 42 14.43 6.28 5.92
CA THR A 42 13.33 6.92 6.62
C THR A 42 12.22 5.93 7.00
N GLN A 43 11.42 6.32 7.98
CA GLN A 43 10.21 5.58 8.35
C GLN A 43 9.19 5.54 7.20
N ALA A 44 9.26 6.50 6.27
CA ALA A 44 8.42 6.51 5.08
C ALA A 44 8.61 5.25 4.24
N CYS A 45 9.85 4.79 4.05
CA CYS A 45 10.13 3.55 3.32
C CYS A 45 9.53 2.33 4.02
N LYS A 46 9.69 2.24 5.32
CA LYS A 46 9.16 1.13 6.11
C LYS A 46 7.62 1.06 6.05
N LYS A 47 6.98 2.21 6.22
CA LYS A 47 5.53 2.32 6.16
C LYS A 47 5.00 2.00 4.77
N LEU A 48 5.72 2.43 3.75
CA LEU A 48 5.34 2.24 2.35
C LEU A 48 5.23 0.75 1.98
N VAL A 49 6.10 -0.10 2.50
CA VAL A 49 6.05 -1.54 2.26
C VAL A 49 4.69 -2.11 2.68
N SER A 50 4.22 -1.74 3.87
CA SER A 50 2.92 -2.18 4.39
C SER A 50 1.75 -1.64 3.56
N GLU A 51 1.82 -0.38 3.14
CA GLU A 51 0.76 0.23 2.35
C GLU A 51 0.66 -0.35 0.95
N ILE A 52 1.79 -0.65 0.32
CA ILE A 52 1.82 -1.32 -0.98
C ILE A 52 1.19 -2.71 -0.86
N GLU A 53 1.47 -3.42 0.20
CA GLU A 53 0.89 -4.74 0.44
C GLU A 53 -0.63 -4.68 0.52
N LYS A 54 -1.16 -3.69 1.22
CA LYS A 54 -2.62 -3.48 1.31
C LYS A 54 -3.24 -3.18 -0.06
N LEU A 55 -2.59 -2.31 -0.84
CA LEU A 55 -3.10 -1.99 -2.17
C LEU A 55 -3.02 -3.19 -3.11
N GLN A 56 -1.97 -4.01 -3.01
CA GLN A 56 -1.86 -5.25 -3.79
C GLN A 56 -3.06 -6.17 -3.56
N SER A 57 -3.49 -6.32 -2.31
CA SER A 57 -4.65 -7.13 -1.97
C SER A 57 -5.93 -6.60 -2.62
N ILE A 58 -6.11 -5.28 -2.60
CA ILE A 58 -7.29 -4.64 -3.17
C ILE A 58 -7.33 -4.83 -4.70
N VAL A 59 -6.22 -4.57 -5.38
CA VAL A 59 -6.19 -4.68 -6.85
C VAL A 59 -6.23 -6.12 -7.30
N TYR A 60 -5.75 -7.06 -6.51
CA TYR A 60 -5.92 -8.49 -6.77
C TYR A 60 -7.41 -8.86 -6.80
N ASP A 61 -8.18 -8.41 -5.81
CA ASP A 61 -9.61 -8.67 -5.76
C ASP A 61 -10.37 -8.03 -6.92
N GLN A 62 -9.81 -6.98 -7.52
CA GLN A 62 -10.35 -6.31 -8.69
C GLN A 62 -9.85 -6.91 -10.02
N ASN A 63 -9.09 -7.99 -9.97
CA ASN A 63 -8.48 -8.64 -11.13
C ASN A 63 -7.50 -7.73 -11.91
N LYS A 64 -6.90 -6.75 -11.23
CA LYS A 64 -5.91 -5.85 -11.82
C LYS A 64 -4.50 -6.41 -11.64
N PHE A 65 -4.19 -7.50 -12.32
CA PHE A 65 -2.96 -8.25 -12.11
C PHE A 65 -1.71 -7.49 -12.56
N LYS A 66 -1.80 -6.66 -13.59
CA LYS A 66 -0.66 -5.81 -14.01
C LYS A 66 -0.32 -4.78 -12.95
N CYS A 67 -1.33 -4.20 -12.33
CA CYS A 67 -1.13 -3.28 -11.21
C CYS A 67 -0.49 -4.00 -10.03
N GLN A 68 -1.01 -5.17 -9.67
CA GLN A 68 -0.47 -5.98 -8.59
C GLN A 68 1.00 -6.32 -8.83
N SER A 69 1.35 -6.75 -10.03
CA SER A 69 2.72 -7.08 -10.41
C SER A 69 3.64 -5.87 -10.32
N SER A 70 3.17 -4.70 -10.75
CA SER A 70 3.94 -3.46 -10.65
C SER A 70 4.18 -3.04 -9.20
N LEU A 71 3.17 -3.19 -8.36
CA LEU A 71 3.28 -2.91 -6.93
C LEU A 71 4.23 -3.87 -6.24
N LEU A 72 4.21 -5.13 -6.62
CA LEU A 72 5.14 -6.13 -6.08
C LEU A 72 6.59 -5.78 -6.44
N GLY A 73 6.83 -5.36 -7.69
CA GLY A 73 8.15 -4.91 -8.12
C GLY A 73 8.63 -3.69 -7.34
N MET A 74 7.74 -2.73 -7.11
CA MET A 74 8.01 -1.55 -6.30
C MET A 74 8.35 -1.94 -4.86
N GLN A 75 7.56 -2.81 -4.26
CA GLN A 75 7.78 -3.29 -2.91
C GLN A 75 9.13 -3.97 -2.76
N SER A 76 9.50 -4.81 -3.72
CA SER A 76 10.78 -5.49 -3.74
C SER A 76 11.94 -4.51 -3.80
N ALA A 77 11.84 -3.48 -4.63
CA ALA A 77 12.86 -2.43 -4.75
C ALA A 77 13.03 -1.65 -3.43
N ILE A 78 11.93 -1.36 -2.76
CA ILE A 78 11.95 -0.64 -1.48
C ILE A 78 12.57 -1.51 -0.38
N ILE A 79 12.25 -2.78 -0.35
CA ILE A 79 12.82 -3.73 0.61
C ILE A 79 14.34 -3.80 0.44
N GLU A 80 14.82 -3.89 -0.79
CA GLU A 80 16.27 -3.90 -1.04
C GLU A 80 16.93 -2.60 -0.58
N ALA A 81 16.35 -1.46 -0.88
CA ALA A 81 16.94 -0.17 -0.51
C ALA A 81 16.94 0.05 1.00
N TYR A 82 15.86 -0.30 1.68
CA TYR A 82 15.70 -0.03 3.11
C TYR A 82 16.40 -1.09 3.97
N PHE A 83 16.09 -2.37 3.73
CA PHE A 83 16.56 -3.44 4.63
C PHE A 83 17.96 -3.93 4.31
N LEU A 84 18.32 -3.96 3.03
CA LEU A 84 19.64 -4.42 2.63
C LEU A 84 20.65 -3.29 2.51
N LYS A 85 20.21 -2.05 2.72
CA LYS A 85 21.05 -0.84 2.60
C LYS A 85 21.81 -0.79 1.28
N ASN A 86 21.21 -1.34 0.26
CA ASN A 86 21.77 -1.36 -1.07
C ASN A 86 21.41 -0.05 -1.77
N PHE A 87 22.37 0.56 -2.45
CA PHE A 87 22.24 1.87 -3.09
C PHE A 87 21.40 1.83 -4.36
N LEU A 88 20.27 1.11 -4.34
CA LEU A 88 19.46 0.91 -5.54
C LEU A 88 18.18 1.76 -5.51
N ASN A 89 18.30 3.02 -5.11
CA ASN A 89 17.22 3.99 -5.25
C ASN A 89 16.73 4.09 -6.69
N ASP A 90 17.63 3.80 -7.66
CA ASP A 90 17.31 3.75 -9.09
C ASP A 90 16.22 2.73 -9.42
N ARG A 91 16.17 1.62 -8.69
CA ARG A 91 15.15 0.59 -8.92
C ARG A 91 13.76 1.06 -8.48
N ILE A 92 13.69 1.83 -7.41
CA ILE A 92 12.43 2.43 -6.98
C ILE A 92 11.94 3.40 -8.05
N SER A 93 12.83 4.28 -8.52
CA SER A 93 12.53 5.23 -9.60
C SER A 93 12.11 4.53 -10.88
N PHE A 94 12.76 3.42 -11.21
CA PHE A 94 12.43 2.60 -12.37
C PHE A 94 11.01 2.04 -12.31
N MET A 95 10.54 1.68 -11.11
CA MET A 95 9.21 1.08 -10.94
C MET A 95 8.07 2.09 -10.94
N ILE A 96 8.34 3.37 -10.67
CA ILE A 96 7.30 4.40 -10.59
C ILE A 96 6.46 4.48 -11.88
N PRO A 97 7.06 4.54 -13.10
CA PRO A 97 6.27 4.60 -14.33
C PRO A 97 5.35 3.40 -14.53
N TYR A 98 5.77 2.22 -14.10
CA TYR A 98 4.95 1.01 -14.22
C TYR A 98 3.73 1.08 -13.31
N VAL A 99 3.89 1.59 -12.09
CA VAL A 99 2.77 1.79 -11.16
C VAL A 99 1.80 2.83 -11.73
N ILE A 100 2.31 3.93 -12.28
CA ILE A 100 1.47 4.96 -12.91
C ILE A 100 0.68 4.38 -14.07
N LYS A 101 1.32 3.61 -14.92
CA LYS A 101 0.71 3.04 -16.13
C LYS A 101 -0.30 1.95 -15.81
N ASN A 102 0.02 1.06 -14.88
CA ASN A 102 -0.74 -0.17 -14.64
C ASN A 102 -1.76 -0.05 -13.52
N CYS A 103 -1.64 0.94 -12.71
CA CYS A 103 -2.56 1.24 -11.63
C CYS A 103 -3.33 2.54 -11.90
#